data_72d6a355fdc76785fa3c9fb9d7abd64c
#
_entry.id   72d6a355fdc76785fa3c9fb9d7abd64c
#
_cell.length_a   1.000
_cell.length_b   1.000
_cell.length_c   1.000
_cell.angle_alpha   90.00
_cell.angle_beta   90.00
_cell.angle_gamma   90.00
#
_symmetry.space_group_name_H-M   'P 1'
#
loop_
_entity.id
_entity.type
_entity.pdbx_description
1 polymer ?
#
loop_
_entity_poly.entity_id
_entity_poly.type
_entity_poly.pdbx_seq_one_letter_code
_entity_poly.pdbx_strand_id
1 'polypeptide(L)'
;DWNWQRFIVHYSAQNLWDWKFESILNLSSDKVIDACVYKINDNTYKMWYKDEKHDSHTWSAVSSDLYNWTVCGEEIAFNSHEGPNVFEFGGGKWMITDEWNGLGVYKSEDFTNWTRTGVILQKGGNRCCDGTMGNHADVLVCGDNAYIFYFTHPFFKNEDRSNKNFVMGEQEHRTCIQAAMLETDGHTLICDRDKPFELDLSR
;
A
#
# COMPACT_ATOMS: atom_id res chain seq x y z
N ASP A 1 -5.10 -21.28 3.68
CA ASP A 1 -4.10 -22.00 2.91
C ASP A 1 -3.64 -21.16 1.75
N TRP A 2 -2.34 -20.91 1.66
CA TRP A 2 -1.70 -20.07 0.63
C TRP A 2 -1.85 -20.64 -0.81
N ASN A 3 -2.28 -21.86 -0.95
CA ASN A 3 -2.52 -22.49 -2.25
C ASN A 3 -3.89 -22.16 -2.85
N TRP A 4 -4.80 -21.56 -2.09
CA TRP A 4 -6.14 -21.26 -2.56
C TRP A 4 -6.18 -20.03 -3.46
N GLN A 5 -7.20 -19.97 -4.30
CA GLN A 5 -7.50 -18.82 -5.14
C GLN A 5 -7.86 -17.61 -4.27
N ARG A 6 -7.53 -16.42 -4.75
CA ARG A 6 -7.84 -15.12 -4.14
C ARG A 6 -8.35 -14.18 -5.20
N PHE A 7 -9.42 -13.49 -4.87
CA PHE A 7 -10.08 -12.59 -5.80
C PHE A 7 -10.35 -11.26 -5.12
N ILE A 8 -10.31 -10.18 -5.89
CA ILE A 8 -10.82 -8.89 -5.47
C ILE A 8 -12.33 -8.90 -5.71
N VAL A 9 -13.08 -8.53 -4.67
CA VAL A 9 -14.55 -8.54 -4.66
C VAL A 9 -15.05 -7.12 -4.57
N HIS A 10 -16.04 -6.78 -5.41
CA HIS A 10 -16.67 -5.48 -5.40
C HIS A 10 -17.97 -5.51 -4.58
N TYR A 11 -18.04 -4.61 -3.63
CA TYR A 11 -19.25 -4.29 -2.87
C TYR A 11 -19.58 -2.81 -3.01
N SER A 12 -20.86 -2.47 -2.98
CA SER A 12 -21.34 -1.10 -2.89
C SER A 12 -22.18 -0.88 -1.64
N ALA A 13 -22.20 0.34 -1.12
CA ALA A 13 -23.08 0.75 -0.03
C ALA A 13 -23.39 2.25 -0.12
N GLN A 14 -24.56 2.67 0.32
CA GLN A 14 -24.96 4.07 0.42
C GLN A 14 -24.71 4.67 1.82
N ASN A 15 -24.60 3.85 2.84
CA ASN A 15 -24.58 4.25 4.24
C ASN A 15 -23.47 3.58 5.08
N LEU A 16 -22.52 2.87 4.46
CA LEU A 16 -21.45 2.10 5.08
C LEU A 16 -21.91 0.93 5.99
N TRP A 17 -23.20 0.59 6.01
CA TRP A 17 -23.76 -0.52 6.79
C TRP A 17 -24.38 -1.60 5.92
N ASP A 18 -25.16 -1.19 4.92
CA ASP A 18 -25.90 -2.10 4.04
C ASP A 18 -25.07 -2.36 2.78
N TRP A 19 -24.14 -3.28 2.87
CA TRP A 19 -23.23 -3.65 1.78
C TRP A 19 -23.89 -4.64 0.84
N LYS A 20 -23.94 -4.28 -0.45
CA LYS A 20 -24.40 -5.14 -1.51
C LYS A 20 -23.22 -5.72 -2.27
N PHE A 21 -23.20 -7.05 -2.42
CA PHE A 21 -22.26 -7.71 -3.31
C PHE A 21 -22.60 -7.36 -4.76
N GLU A 22 -21.62 -6.90 -5.53
CA GLU A 22 -21.78 -6.56 -6.94
C GLU A 22 -21.14 -7.64 -7.83
N SER A 23 -19.89 -7.95 -7.64
CA SER A 23 -19.17 -8.92 -8.49
C SER A 23 -17.86 -9.41 -7.87
N ILE A 24 -17.35 -10.51 -8.42
CA ILE A 24 -15.93 -10.87 -8.34
C ILE A 24 -15.27 -10.29 -9.58
N LEU A 25 -14.19 -9.51 -9.40
CA LEU A 25 -13.50 -8.87 -10.51
C LEU A 25 -12.68 -9.91 -11.29
N ASN A 26 -12.81 -9.88 -12.61
CA ASN A 26 -12.00 -10.70 -13.51
C ASN A 26 -10.72 -9.93 -13.85
N LEU A 27 -9.62 -10.28 -13.20
CA LEU A 27 -8.32 -9.62 -13.33
C LEU A 27 -7.28 -10.55 -13.97
N SER A 28 -5.99 -10.23 -13.82
CA SER A 28 -4.88 -10.93 -14.47
C SER A 28 -4.73 -12.40 -14.07
N SER A 29 -5.13 -12.77 -12.87
CA SER A 29 -5.06 -14.14 -12.37
C SER A 29 -6.12 -14.43 -11.29
N ASP A 30 -6.13 -15.68 -10.79
CA ASP A 30 -6.94 -16.11 -9.66
C ASP A 30 -6.17 -16.04 -8.31
N LYS A 31 -5.11 -15.24 -8.24
CA LYS A 31 -4.34 -14.97 -7.01
C LYS A 31 -3.99 -13.48 -6.91
N VAL A 32 -5.02 -12.65 -6.84
CA VAL A 32 -4.88 -11.20 -6.75
C VAL A 32 -5.39 -10.68 -5.41
N ILE A 33 -4.63 -9.73 -4.82
CA ILE A 33 -4.94 -9.11 -3.52
C ILE A 33 -4.55 -7.62 -3.51
N ASP A 34 -4.86 -6.93 -2.43
CA ASP A 34 -4.37 -5.59 -2.07
C ASP A 34 -4.68 -4.53 -3.13
N ALA A 35 -5.95 -4.38 -3.46
CA ALA A 35 -6.37 -3.39 -4.44
C ALA A 35 -6.34 -1.97 -3.88
N CYS A 36 -5.66 -1.06 -4.58
CA CYS A 36 -5.76 0.39 -4.41
C CYS A 36 -6.43 0.99 -5.65
N VAL A 37 -7.50 1.74 -5.46
CA VAL A 37 -8.23 2.39 -6.56
C VAL A 37 -8.09 3.90 -6.44
N TYR A 38 -7.69 4.55 -7.54
CA TYR A 38 -7.55 5.99 -7.61
C TYR A 38 -8.21 6.54 -8.88
N LYS A 39 -8.84 7.73 -8.78
CA LYS A 39 -9.40 8.42 -9.93
C LYS A 39 -8.31 9.23 -10.61
N ILE A 40 -7.81 8.76 -11.74
CA ILE A 40 -6.67 9.39 -12.43
C ILE A 40 -7.06 10.55 -13.33
N ASN A 41 -8.33 10.63 -13.74
CA ASN A 41 -8.94 11.77 -14.45
C ASN A 41 -10.47 11.70 -14.33
N ASP A 42 -11.19 12.65 -14.95
CA ASP A 42 -12.66 12.77 -14.80
C ASP A 42 -13.44 11.51 -15.19
N ASN A 43 -12.92 10.73 -16.14
CA ASN A 43 -13.63 9.58 -16.71
C ASN A 43 -12.93 8.25 -16.47
N THR A 44 -11.82 8.22 -15.68
CA THR A 44 -11.01 7.01 -15.56
C THR A 44 -10.61 6.79 -14.12
N TYR A 45 -10.95 5.62 -13.62
CA TYR A 45 -10.41 5.03 -12.40
C TYR A 45 -9.32 4.04 -12.79
N LYS A 46 -8.25 3.99 -12.01
CA LYS A 46 -7.21 3.00 -12.15
C LYS A 46 -7.06 2.26 -10.83
N MET A 47 -6.92 0.96 -10.92
CA MET A 47 -6.68 0.07 -9.79
C MET A 47 -5.29 -0.53 -9.95
N TRP A 48 -4.53 -0.52 -8.87
CA TRP A 48 -3.29 -1.28 -8.73
C TRP A 48 -3.52 -2.37 -7.71
N TYR A 49 -2.96 -3.53 -7.96
CA TYR A 49 -3.13 -4.71 -7.11
C TYR A 49 -1.91 -5.62 -7.22
N LYS A 50 -1.69 -6.44 -6.20
CA LYS A 50 -0.66 -7.49 -6.22
C LYS A 50 -1.18 -8.71 -6.96
N ASP A 51 -0.39 -9.24 -7.88
CA ASP A 51 -0.64 -10.54 -8.51
C ASP A 51 0.39 -11.56 -8.03
N GLU A 52 -0.05 -12.51 -7.19
CA GLU A 52 0.83 -13.52 -6.60
C GLU A 52 1.25 -14.62 -7.60
N LYS A 53 0.56 -14.77 -8.73
CA LYS A 53 0.99 -15.67 -9.80
C LYS A 53 2.10 -15.09 -10.66
N HIS A 54 2.23 -13.78 -10.67
CA HIS A 54 3.23 -13.06 -11.43
C HIS A 54 4.23 -12.41 -10.45
N ASP A 55 5.01 -13.25 -9.78
CA ASP A 55 6.12 -12.91 -8.88
C ASP A 55 5.76 -11.95 -7.74
N SER A 56 4.48 -11.84 -7.39
CA SER A 56 3.99 -10.85 -6.41
C SER A 56 4.34 -9.42 -6.81
N HIS A 57 4.17 -9.10 -8.09
CA HIS A 57 4.36 -7.77 -8.64
C HIS A 57 3.08 -6.95 -8.65
N THR A 58 3.20 -5.63 -8.80
CA THR A 58 2.05 -4.75 -8.99
C THR A 58 1.58 -4.76 -10.42
N TRP A 59 0.33 -5.13 -10.60
CA TRP A 59 -0.43 -5.08 -11.85
C TRP A 59 -1.47 -3.97 -11.78
N SER A 60 -2.03 -3.59 -12.93
CA SER A 60 -3.08 -2.59 -12.98
C SER A 60 -4.23 -2.95 -13.90
N ALA A 61 -5.37 -2.29 -13.64
CA ALA A 61 -6.55 -2.29 -14.48
C ALA A 61 -7.21 -0.91 -14.48
N VAL A 62 -7.95 -0.59 -15.53
CA VAL A 62 -8.69 0.67 -15.67
C VAL A 62 -10.17 0.42 -15.82
N SER A 63 -10.97 1.41 -15.36
CA SER A 63 -12.42 1.40 -15.46
C SER A 63 -12.95 2.83 -15.61
N SER A 64 -14.08 2.99 -16.30
CA SER A 64 -14.82 4.25 -16.36
C SER A 64 -16.02 4.28 -15.39
N ASP A 65 -16.38 3.14 -14.79
CA ASP A 65 -17.62 2.98 -14.04
C ASP A 65 -17.46 2.24 -12.70
N LEU A 66 -16.23 1.79 -12.37
CA LEU A 66 -15.87 0.97 -11.21
C LEU A 66 -16.41 -0.47 -11.25
N TYR A 67 -17.21 -0.83 -12.25
CA TYR A 67 -17.83 -2.16 -12.39
C TYR A 67 -17.11 -3.01 -13.44
N ASN A 68 -16.74 -2.39 -14.56
CA ASN A 68 -16.11 -3.05 -15.69
C ASN A 68 -14.63 -2.66 -15.75
N TRP A 69 -13.75 -3.62 -15.53
CA TRP A 69 -12.31 -3.41 -15.45
C TRP A 69 -11.59 -4.06 -16.64
N THR A 70 -10.66 -3.32 -17.23
CA THR A 70 -9.76 -3.80 -18.29
C THR A 70 -8.35 -3.85 -17.74
N VAL A 71 -7.76 -5.04 -17.71
CA VAL A 71 -6.37 -5.25 -17.26
C VAL A 71 -5.41 -4.56 -18.21
N CYS A 72 -4.49 -3.74 -17.65
CA CYS A 72 -3.45 -3.03 -18.41
C CYS A 72 -2.15 -3.84 -18.47
N GLY A 73 -1.81 -4.56 -17.39
CA GLY A 73 -0.60 -5.35 -17.29
C GLY A 73 0.20 -5.06 -16.01
N GLU A 74 1.43 -5.55 -16.01
CA GLU A 74 2.40 -5.33 -14.94
C GLU A 74 2.97 -3.92 -15.00
N GLU A 75 3.05 -3.24 -13.85
CA GLU A 75 3.60 -1.88 -13.75
C GLU A 75 4.85 -1.78 -12.89
N ILE A 76 4.93 -2.57 -11.81
CA ILE A 76 6.12 -2.63 -10.95
C ILE A 76 6.59 -4.07 -10.88
N ALA A 77 7.78 -4.34 -11.42
CA ALA A 77 8.45 -5.63 -11.43
C ALA A 77 9.73 -5.65 -10.56
N PHE A 78 9.90 -4.63 -9.70
CA PHE A 78 11.08 -4.54 -8.84
C PHE A 78 10.88 -5.38 -7.57
N ASN A 79 11.47 -6.56 -7.53
CA ASN A 79 11.31 -7.56 -6.46
C ASN A 79 9.82 -7.92 -6.18
N SER A 80 9.60 -8.94 -5.40
CA SER A 80 8.27 -9.23 -4.86
C SER A 80 7.90 -8.19 -3.80
N HIS A 81 6.65 -7.75 -3.79
CA HIS A 81 6.11 -6.75 -2.86
C HIS A 81 4.59 -6.89 -2.76
N GLU A 82 3.96 -6.08 -1.93
CA GLU A 82 2.51 -6.06 -1.74
C GLU A 82 1.99 -4.65 -1.38
N GLY A 83 0.67 -4.52 -1.26
CA GLY A 83 0.01 -3.33 -0.74
C GLY A 83 0.32 -2.05 -1.51
N PRO A 84 0.16 -1.99 -2.86
CA PRO A 84 0.31 -0.75 -3.57
C PRO A 84 -0.71 0.28 -3.06
N ASN A 85 -0.24 1.47 -2.68
CA ASN A 85 -1.09 2.59 -2.29
C ASN A 85 -0.68 3.82 -3.09
N VAL A 86 -1.64 4.40 -3.82
CA VAL A 86 -1.41 5.49 -4.78
C VAL A 86 -2.11 6.76 -4.33
N PHE A 87 -1.41 7.89 -4.37
CA PHE A 87 -1.91 9.20 -3.97
C PHE A 87 -1.16 10.33 -4.66
N GLU A 88 -1.75 11.53 -4.62
CA GLU A 88 -1.09 12.78 -5.02
C GLU A 88 -0.74 13.58 -3.78
N PHE A 89 0.48 14.08 -3.69
CA PHE A 89 0.95 14.91 -2.59
C PHE A 89 2.14 15.78 -3.00
N GLY A 90 2.17 17.05 -2.56
CA GLY A 90 3.27 17.97 -2.82
C GLY A 90 3.55 18.18 -4.31
N GLY A 91 2.52 18.12 -5.16
CA GLY A 91 2.62 18.25 -6.61
C GLY A 91 3.16 17.01 -7.33
N GLY A 92 3.42 15.91 -6.61
CA GLY A 92 3.86 14.63 -7.18
C GLY A 92 2.76 13.57 -7.15
N LYS A 93 2.87 12.58 -8.04
CA LYS A 93 2.09 11.34 -8.03
C LYS A 93 2.96 10.23 -7.46
N TRP A 94 2.48 9.60 -6.41
CA TRP A 94 3.27 8.67 -5.62
C TRP A 94 2.58 7.31 -5.53
N MET A 95 3.40 6.26 -5.47
CA MET A 95 2.98 4.94 -5.03
C MET A 95 3.95 4.46 -3.95
N ILE A 96 3.42 3.86 -2.91
CA ILE A 96 4.20 3.09 -1.93
C ILE A 96 3.81 1.62 -2.01
N THR A 97 4.77 0.73 -1.77
CA THR A 97 4.54 -0.73 -1.72
C THR A 97 5.29 -1.33 -0.53
N ASP A 98 4.74 -2.35 0.12
CA ASP A 98 5.46 -3.08 1.16
C ASP A 98 6.45 -4.06 0.51
N GLU A 99 7.73 -3.75 0.61
CA GLU A 99 8.84 -4.58 0.10
C GLU A 99 9.38 -5.55 1.16
N TRP A 100 8.64 -5.74 2.28
CA TRP A 100 9.06 -6.52 3.47
C TRP A 100 10.41 -6.09 4.04
N ASN A 101 10.84 -4.91 3.71
CA ASN A 101 12.04 -4.24 4.19
C ASN A 101 11.83 -2.72 4.25
N GLY A 102 10.71 -2.30 4.81
CA GLY A 102 10.16 -0.95 4.70
C GLY A 102 9.31 -0.80 3.43
N LEU A 103 8.87 0.42 3.17
CA LEU A 103 7.98 0.72 2.06
C LEU A 103 8.77 1.32 0.89
N GLY A 104 8.77 0.65 -0.26
CA GLY A 104 9.31 1.21 -1.51
C GLY A 104 8.52 2.43 -1.93
N VAL A 105 9.20 3.46 -2.41
CA VAL A 105 8.62 4.71 -2.88
C VAL A 105 8.82 4.83 -4.38
N TYR A 106 7.75 5.08 -5.09
CA TYR A 106 7.74 5.26 -6.54
C TYR A 106 7.09 6.59 -6.90
N LYS A 107 7.64 7.27 -7.89
CA LYS A 107 7.11 8.52 -8.44
C LYS A 107 6.71 8.33 -9.90
N SER A 108 5.61 8.97 -10.30
CA SER A 108 5.11 8.98 -11.68
C SER A 108 4.70 10.39 -12.09
N GLU A 109 4.73 10.64 -13.41
CA GLU A 109 4.14 11.85 -14.01
C GLU A 109 2.74 11.58 -14.60
N ASP A 110 2.40 10.30 -14.84
CA ASP A 110 1.23 9.90 -15.63
C ASP A 110 0.39 8.76 -15.04
N PHE A 111 0.68 8.31 -13.81
CA PHE A 111 0.08 7.14 -13.16
C PHE A 111 0.29 5.80 -13.91
N THR A 112 1.28 5.73 -14.79
CA THR A 112 1.57 4.51 -15.57
C THR A 112 3.05 4.15 -15.51
N ASN A 113 3.90 5.14 -15.75
CA ASN A 113 5.35 4.95 -15.72
C ASN A 113 5.89 5.34 -14.35
N TRP A 114 6.31 4.34 -13.58
CA TRP A 114 6.78 4.50 -12.21
C TRP A 114 8.30 4.40 -12.11
N THR A 115 8.90 5.35 -11.42
CA THR A 115 10.34 5.34 -11.10
C THR A 115 10.51 5.16 -9.61
N ARG A 116 11.24 4.14 -9.20
CA ARG A 116 11.58 3.93 -7.79
C ARG A 116 12.55 5.00 -7.32
N THR A 117 12.19 5.74 -6.27
CA THR A 117 12.96 6.88 -5.76
C THR A 117 13.59 6.61 -4.40
N GLY A 118 13.12 5.63 -3.66
CA GLY A 118 13.68 5.35 -2.34
C GLY A 118 12.90 4.29 -1.56
N VAL A 119 13.12 4.28 -0.25
CA VAL A 119 12.42 3.45 0.72
C VAL A 119 12.22 4.26 2.00
N ILE A 120 11.04 4.17 2.60
CA ILE A 120 10.71 4.77 3.90
C ILE A 120 10.38 3.69 4.93
N LEU A 121 10.37 4.02 6.21
CA LEU A 121 9.99 3.15 7.33
C LEU A 121 10.79 1.83 7.41
N GLN A 122 11.98 1.76 6.80
CA GLN A 122 12.86 0.59 6.84
C GLN A 122 13.44 0.35 8.23
N LYS A 123 13.79 1.41 8.94
CA LYS A 123 14.33 1.35 10.30
C LYS A 123 13.22 1.58 11.32
N GLY A 124 13.29 0.90 12.46
CA GLY A 124 12.42 1.16 13.59
C GLY A 124 12.61 2.58 14.17
N GLY A 125 11.55 3.10 14.79
CA GLY A 125 11.56 4.35 15.53
C GLY A 125 11.72 4.13 17.04
N ASN A 126 11.57 5.21 17.80
CA ASN A 126 11.73 5.24 19.26
C ASN A 126 10.40 5.21 20.03
N ARG A 127 9.27 5.36 19.33
CA ARG A 127 7.94 5.35 19.95
C ARG A 127 7.55 3.96 20.44
N CYS A 128 6.60 3.91 21.36
CA CYS A 128 6.07 2.63 21.84
C CYS A 128 5.54 1.78 20.70
N CYS A 129 5.93 0.51 20.66
CA CYS A 129 5.54 -0.48 19.65
C CYS A 129 5.96 -0.13 18.21
N ASP A 130 6.89 0.80 18.02
CA ASP A 130 7.35 1.28 16.70
C ASP A 130 8.84 0.98 16.42
N GLY A 131 9.45 0.09 17.20
CA GLY A 131 10.87 -0.24 17.13
C GLY A 131 11.28 -1.18 16.00
N THR A 132 10.35 -1.58 15.13
CA THR A 132 10.61 -2.42 13.95
C THR A 132 10.26 -1.68 12.67
N MET A 133 10.56 -2.25 11.51
CA MET A 133 10.18 -1.64 10.23
C MET A 133 8.66 -1.48 10.12
N GLY A 134 8.22 -0.47 9.37
CA GLY A 134 6.82 -0.32 8.98
C GLY A 134 6.45 -1.27 7.85
N ASN A 135 5.22 -1.77 7.90
CA ASN A 135 4.64 -2.68 6.90
C ASN A 135 3.33 -2.08 6.39
N HIS A 136 2.89 -2.54 5.26
CA HIS A 136 1.63 -2.33 4.56
C HIS A 136 0.88 -1.07 5.03
N ALA A 137 0.95 -0.01 4.26
CA ALA A 137 0.50 1.31 4.69
C ALA A 137 -0.57 1.88 3.76
N ASP A 138 -1.34 2.80 4.34
CA ASP A 138 -2.25 3.67 3.61
C ASP A 138 -1.94 5.13 3.89
N VAL A 139 -2.17 6.02 2.92
CA VAL A 139 -1.88 7.44 3.01
C VAL A 139 -3.16 8.26 2.85
N LEU A 140 -3.41 9.10 3.84
CA LEU A 140 -4.47 10.09 3.81
C LEU A 140 -3.87 11.47 3.51
N VAL A 141 -4.22 12.05 2.38
CA VAL A 141 -3.87 13.43 2.03
C VAL A 141 -5.00 14.36 2.42
N CYS A 142 -4.69 15.40 3.19
CA CYS A 142 -5.64 16.38 3.71
C CYS A 142 -5.07 17.78 3.53
N GLY A 143 -5.55 18.51 2.51
CA GLY A 143 -4.95 19.79 2.12
C GLY A 143 -3.47 19.64 1.75
N ASP A 144 -2.62 20.39 2.45
CA ASP A 144 -1.17 20.35 2.25
C ASP A 144 -0.45 19.30 3.13
N ASN A 145 -1.20 18.51 3.90
CA ASN A 145 -0.66 17.49 4.77
C ASN A 145 -0.90 16.08 4.22
N ALA A 146 0.05 15.18 4.41
CA ALA A 146 -0.08 13.77 4.13
C ALA A 146 0.26 12.94 5.38
N TYR A 147 -0.64 12.08 5.78
CA TYR A 147 -0.51 11.19 6.93
C TYR A 147 -0.43 9.76 6.46
N ILE A 148 0.63 9.06 6.89
CA ILE A 148 0.79 7.64 6.61
C ILE A 148 0.39 6.82 7.84
N PHE A 149 -0.48 5.84 7.62
CA PHE A 149 -0.87 4.84 8.61
C PHE A 149 -0.25 3.51 8.20
N TYR A 150 0.52 2.91 9.07
CA TYR A 150 1.23 1.67 8.83
C TYR A 150 1.16 0.77 10.05
N PHE A 151 1.51 -0.48 9.93
CA PHE A 151 1.64 -1.33 11.10
C PHE A 151 3.07 -1.81 11.31
N THR A 152 3.36 -2.20 12.53
CA THR A 152 4.62 -2.82 12.93
C THR A 152 4.34 -4.15 13.62
N HIS A 153 5.33 -5.03 13.65
CA HIS A 153 5.37 -6.22 14.50
C HIS A 153 6.33 -5.97 15.66
N PRO A 154 5.90 -5.39 16.78
CA PRO A 154 6.80 -4.89 17.81
C PRO A 154 7.64 -5.99 18.49
N PHE A 155 7.17 -7.23 18.44
CA PHE A 155 7.85 -8.38 19.04
C PHE A 155 8.63 -9.24 18.02
N PHE A 156 8.55 -8.91 16.74
CA PHE A 156 9.25 -9.62 15.66
C PHE A 156 10.54 -8.89 15.29
N LYS A 157 11.68 -9.41 15.74
CA LYS A 157 12.98 -8.77 15.50
C LYS A 157 13.47 -8.99 14.08
N ASN A 158 14.21 -8.01 13.54
CA ASN A 158 14.75 -8.10 12.18
C ASN A 158 15.69 -9.30 11.98
N GLU A 159 16.42 -9.72 13.02
CA GLU A 159 17.29 -10.91 13.02
C GLU A 159 16.51 -12.21 12.82
N ASP A 160 15.25 -12.27 13.29
CA ASP A 160 14.39 -13.44 13.14
C ASP A 160 13.91 -13.61 11.69
N ARG A 161 13.82 -12.52 10.91
CA ARG A 161 13.43 -12.56 9.51
C ARG A 161 14.43 -13.30 8.61
N SER A 162 15.70 -13.27 8.96
CA SER A 162 16.77 -13.99 8.23
C SER A 162 16.86 -15.47 8.61
N ASN A 163 16.21 -15.88 9.70
CA ASN A 163 16.22 -17.25 10.17
C ASN A 163 15.12 -18.08 9.50
N LYS A 164 15.47 -18.86 8.48
CA LYS A 164 14.53 -19.74 7.76
C LYS A 164 13.82 -20.77 8.63
N ASN A 165 14.33 -21.04 9.84
CA ASN A 165 13.73 -21.97 10.80
C ASN A 165 12.90 -21.25 11.87
N PHE A 166 12.83 -19.91 11.83
CA PHE A 166 12.03 -19.16 12.79
C PHE A 166 10.54 -19.37 12.50
N VAL A 167 9.82 -19.78 13.53
CA VAL A 167 8.35 -19.91 13.47
C VAL A 167 7.77 -18.81 14.36
N MET A 168 6.99 -17.91 13.77
CA MET A 168 6.30 -16.87 14.51
C MET A 168 5.34 -17.48 15.53
N GLY A 169 5.51 -17.14 16.79
CA GLY A 169 4.57 -17.42 17.85
C GLY A 169 3.44 -16.38 17.93
N GLU A 170 2.57 -16.52 18.92
CA GLU A 170 1.42 -15.62 19.09
C GLU A 170 1.82 -14.16 19.29
N GLN A 171 2.93 -13.90 19.97
CA GLN A 171 3.41 -12.53 20.23
C GLN A 171 3.95 -11.88 18.95
N GLU A 172 4.72 -12.60 18.16
CA GLU A 172 5.30 -12.10 16.92
C GLU A 172 4.24 -11.79 15.86
N HIS A 173 3.08 -12.45 15.92
CA HIS A 173 1.93 -12.12 15.06
C HIS A 173 1.19 -10.85 15.47
N ARG A 174 1.39 -10.34 16.69
CA ARG A 174 0.75 -9.10 17.11
C ARG A 174 1.28 -7.91 16.33
N THR A 175 0.36 -7.04 15.94
CA THR A 175 0.66 -5.81 15.24
C THR A 175 0.23 -4.60 16.04
N CYS A 176 0.89 -3.46 15.80
CA CYS A 176 0.47 -2.16 16.29
C CYS A 176 0.34 -1.20 15.11
N ILE A 177 -0.80 -0.52 15.03
CA ILE A 177 -0.98 0.56 14.07
C ILE A 177 -0.24 1.79 14.56
N GLN A 178 0.50 2.41 13.67
CA GLN A 178 1.25 3.63 13.86
C GLN A 178 0.84 4.67 12.82
N ALA A 179 1.09 5.94 13.10
CA ALA A 179 0.91 7.02 12.15
C ALA A 179 2.10 7.97 12.17
N ALA A 180 2.39 8.58 11.03
CA ALA A 180 3.39 9.63 10.89
C ALA A 180 2.97 10.62 9.80
N MET A 181 3.66 11.76 9.72
CA MET A 181 3.54 12.65 8.56
C MET A 181 4.52 12.26 7.48
N LEU A 182 4.08 12.42 6.23
CA LEU A 182 4.94 12.39 5.06
C LEU A 182 5.35 13.81 4.69
N GLU A 183 6.59 13.95 4.26
CA GLU A 183 7.14 15.13 3.61
C GLU A 183 7.67 14.72 2.23
N THR A 184 7.92 15.68 1.36
CA THR A 184 8.58 15.44 0.08
C THR A 184 9.55 16.58 -0.24
N ASP A 185 10.68 16.23 -0.84
CA ASP A 185 11.62 17.19 -1.45
C ASP A 185 11.36 17.39 -2.96
N GLY A 186 10.25 16.82 -3.47
CA GLY A 186 9.90 16.80 -4.88
C GLY A 186 10.52 15.64 -5.66
N HIS A 187 11.51 14.95 -5.11
CA HIS A 187 12.16 13.78 -5.72
C HIS A 187 11.73 12.47 -5.10
N THR A 188 11.58 12.44 -3.78
CA THR A 188 11.14 11.27 -3.02
C THR A 188 10.23 11.67 -1.86
N LEU A 189 9.65 10.67 -1.21
CA LEU A 189 8.95 10.85 0.07
C LEU A 189 9.93 10.66 1.23
N ILE A 190 9.69 11.43 2.28
CA ILE A 190 10.45 11.41 3.53
C ILE A 190 9.47 11.13 4.68
N CYS A 191 9.83 10.21 5.56
CA CYS A 191 9.02 9.87 6.73
C CYS A 191 9.93 9.79 7.97
N ASP A 192 9.91 10.84 8.79
CA ASP A 192 10.47 10.79 10.15
C ASP A 192 9.35 10.37 11.10
N ARG A 193 9.30 9.06 11.41
CA ARG A 193 8.27 8.49 12.27
C ARG A 193 8.33 8.98 13.72
N ASP A 194 9.47 9.46 14.17
CA ASP A 194 9.67 9.96 15.55
C ASP A 194 9.31 11.44 15.69
N LYS A 195 9.12 12.15 14.57
CA LYS A 195 8.71 13.57 14.57
C LYS A 195 7.28 13.70 15.13
N PRO A 196 7.08 14.50 16.19
CA PRO A 196 5.73 14.78 16.69
C PRO A 196 4.87 15.49 15.64
N PHE A 197 3.60 15.16 15.59
CA PHE A 197 2.64 15.83 14.72
C PHE A 197 1.25 15.86 15.37
N GLU A 198 0.41 16.76 14.90
CA GLU A 198 -1.02 16.78 15.19
C GLU A 198 -1.78 16.31 13.94
N LEU A 199 -2.76 15.45 14.16
CA LEU A 199 -3.65 15.01 13.08
C LEU A 199 -4.71 16.08 12.84
N ASP A 200 -4.55 16.87 11.79
CA ASP A 200 -5.52 17.87 11.38
C ASP A 200 -6.25 17.38 10.11
N LEU A 201 -7.52 17.04 10.28
CA LEU A 201 -8.41 16.61 9.21
C LEU A 201 -9.38 17.73 8.79
N SER A 202 -9.23 18.93 9.33
CA SER A 202 -10.01 20.10 8.91
C SER A 202 -9.55 20.56 7.52
N ARG A 203 -10.51 20.79 6.63
CA ARG A 203 -10.29 21.38 5.30
C ARG A 203 -10.79 22.80 5.29
#